data_3f82161256bc95fd102c52359a4f2036
#
_entry.id   3f82161256bc95fd102c52359a4f2036
#
_cell.length_a   1.000
_cell.length_b   1.000
_cell.length_c   1.000
_cell.angle_alpha   90.00
_cell.angle_beta   90.00
_cell.angle_gamma   90.00
#
_symmetry.space_group_name_H-M   'P 1'
#
loop_
_entity.id
_entity.type
_entity.pdbx_description
1 polymer ?
#
loop_
_entity_poly.entity_id
_entity_poly.type
_entity_poly.pdbx_seq_one_letter_code
_entity_poly.pdbx_strand_id
1 'polypeptide(L)'
;GKICYQTSALRNEPCGQCAFKKAIEQGKIIRHTIRVDDVDFEVTATPVFGDEKETEIIGGLLRFENITEKLKMNRMLQEAKEKAEESNRLKSAFLANMSHEIRTPLNAIVGFSEMVCQTEEEEEKQEFVKIISSNNILLLQLIDDILDLSKIEAGTMEFTFAQTDINELMEGICRQM
;
A
#
# COMPACT_ATOMS: atom_id res chain seq x y z
N GLY A 1 -48.08 -11.12 22.30
CA GLY A 1 -47.09 -10.78 21.25
C GLY A 1 -46.09 -11.89 21.06
N LYS A 2 -45.67 -12.17 19.82
CA LYS A 2 -44.64 -13.16 19.56
C LYS A 2 -43.24 -12.57 19.90
N ILE A 3 -42.37 -13.37 20.50
CA ILE A 3 -41.05 -12.94 20.95
C ILE A 3 -40.09 -12.93 19.76
N CYS A 4 -39.29 -11.88 19.59
CA CYS A 4 -38.48 -11.64 18.40
C CYS A 4 -37.54 -12.82 18.04
N TYR A 5 -36.95 -13.49 19.00
CA TYR A 5 -36.07 -14.63 18.76
C TYR A 5 -36.80 -15.88 18.25
N GLN A 6 -38.10 -15.99 18.53
CA GLN A 6 -38.93 -17.08 18.01
C GLN A 6 -39.46 -16.82 16.60
N THR A 7 -39.61 -15.55 16.21
CA THR A 7 -40.18 -15.17 14.91
C THR A 7 -39.14 -14.80 13.86
N SER A 8 -38.12 -14.03 14.24
CA SER A 8 -37.13 -13.51 13.29
C SER A 8 -35.83 -14.31 13.27
N ALA A 9 -35.46 -14.95 14.38
CA ALA A 9 -34.21 -15.70 14.46
C ALA A 9 -34.44 -17.22 14.57
N LEU A 10 -35.71 -17.69 14.57
CA LEU A 10 -36.12 -19.12 14.67
C LEU A 10 -35.41 -19.86 15.81
N ARG A 11 -35.15 -19.20 16.93
CA ARG A 11 -34.48 -19.73 18.11
C ARG A 11 -35.45 -19.95 19.25
N ASN A 12 -35.11 -20.90 20.11
CA ASN A 12 -35.92 -21.17 21.32
C ASN A 12 -35.47 -20.31 22.51
N GLU A 13 -34.35 -19.60 22.41
CA GLU A 13 -33.76 -18.80 23.47
C GLU A 13 -33.43 -17.38 23.01
N PRO A 14 -33.39 -16.40 23.91
CA PRO A 14 -32.94 -15.05 23.60
C PRO A 14 -31.52 -15.03 23.08
N CYS A 15 -31.21 -14.07 22.18
CA CYS A 15 -29.85 -13.87 21.72
C CYS A 15 -28.94 -13.50 22.92
N GLY A 16 -27.79 -14.16 23.09
CA GLY A 16 -26.90 -13.92 24.23
C GLY A 16 -26.41 -12.46 24.37
N GLN A 17 -26.37 -11.71 23.27
CA GLN A 17 -26.08 -10.28 23.22
C GLN A 17 -27.24 -9.52 22.58
N CYS A 18 -28.44 -9.62 23.14
CA CYS A 18 -29.61 -9.00 22.59
C CYS A 18 -29.54 -7.45 22.66
N ALA A 19 -29.37 -6.80 21.51
CA ALA A 19 -29.33 -5.33 21.41
C ALA A 19 -30.62 -4.68 21.95
N PHE A 20 -31.77 -5.30 21.69
CA PHE A 20 -33.05 -4.81 22.18
C PHE A 20 -33.13 -4.80 23.72
N LYS A 21 -32.75 -5.92 24.35
CA LYS A 21 -32.74 -6.02 25.83
C LYS A 21 -31.80 -4.96 26.43
N LYS A 22 -30.58 -4.85 25.88
CA LYS A 22 -29.63 -3.82 26.33
C LYS A 22 -30.13 -2.41 26.15
N ALA A 23 -30.81 -2.11 25.02
CA ALA A 23 -31.37 -0.78 24.77
C ALA A 23 -32.48 -0.41 25.79
N ILE A 24 -33.33 -1.36 26.14
CA ILE A 24 -34.38 -1.16 27.16
C ILE A 24 -33.79 -0.99 28.56
N GLU A 25 -32.79 -1.84 28.93
CA GLU A 25 -32.15 -1.78 30.27
C GLU A 25 -31.33 -0.50 30.46
N GLN A 26 -30.69 0.02 29.41
CA GLN A 26 -29.83 1.18 29.48
C GLN A 26 -30.50 2.49 29.10
N GLY A 27 -31.70 2.46 28.53
CA GLY A 27 -32.36 3.65 28.02
C GLY A 27 -31.62 4.32 26.86
N LYS A 28 -30.78 3.59 26.10
CA LYS A 28 -29.93 4.16 25.07
C LYS A 28 -30.03 3.37 23.77
N ILE A 29 -29.67 4.04 22.67
CA ILE A 29 -29.57 3.39 21.38
C ILE A 29 -28.36 2.43 21.39
N ILE A 30 -28.61 1.16 21.08
CA ILE A 30 -27.58 0.12 20.94
C ILE A 30 -27.46 -0.27 19.49
N ARG A 31 -26.24 -0.25 18.98
CA ARG A 31 -25.90 -0.77 17.64
C ARG A 31 -25.04 -2.01 17.79
N HIS A 32 -25.35 -3.01 16.96
CA HIS A 32 -24.68 -4.29 17.02
C HIS A 32 -24.68 -4.93 15.62
N THR A 33 -23.56 -5.50 15.21
CA THR A 33 -23.46 -6.25 13.95
C THR A 33 -23.67 -7.72 14.23
N ILE A 34 -24.54 -8.36 13.44
CA ILE A 34 -24.79 -9.80 13.49
C ILE A 34 -24.60 -10.39 12.10
N ARG A 35 -24.23 -11.67 12.03
CA ARG A 35 -24.16 -12.43 10.79
C ARG A 35 -25.20 -13.54 10.80
N VAL A 36 -26.02 -13.58 9.75
CA VAL A 36 -27.07 -14.57 9.56
C VAL A 36 -26.98 -15.07 8.12
N ASP A 37 -26.78 -16.37 7.94
CA ASP A 37 -26.73 -17.02 6.62
C ASP A 37 -25.81 -16.29 5.61
N ASP A 38 -24.58 -15.96 6.04
CA ASP A 38 -23.58 -15.23 5.27
C ASP A 38 -23.93 -13.77 4.89
N VAL A 39 -24.98 -13.23 5.48
CA VAL A 39 -25.37 -11.82 5.37
C VAL A 39 -25.05 -11.08 6.66
N ASP A 40 -24.33 -9.97 6.55
CA ASP A 40 -24.01 -9.12 7.67
C ASP A 40 -25.08 -8.04 7.84
N PHE A 41 -25.68 -7.99 9.03
CA PHE A 41 -26.69 -7.00 9.39
C PHE A 41 -26.20 -6.08 10.50
N GLU A 42 -26.41 -4.78 10.34
CA GLU A 42 -26.38 -3.84 11.46
C GLU A 42 -27.77 -3.80 12.12
N VAL A 43 -27.82 -4.15 13.39
CA VAL A 43 -29.04 -4.09 14.20
C VAL A 43 -28.96 -2.86 15.09
N THR A 44 -29.86 -1.91 14.88
CA THR A 44 -30.00 -0.73 15.74
C THR A 44 -31.28 -0.91 16.59
N ALA A 45 -31.08 -0.94 17.90
CA ALA A 45 -32.16 -0.98 18.89
C ALA A 45 -32.32 0.41 19.53
N THR A 46 -33.48 0.99 19.40
CA THR A 46 -33.82 2.32 19.94
C THR A 46 -34.91 2.17 20.97
N PRO A 47 -34.76 2.60 22.24
CA PRO A 47 -35.83 2.62 23.22
C PRO A 47 -36.89 3.64 22.80
N VAL A 48 -38.14 3.34 23.08
CA VAL A 48 -39.28 4.24 22.87
C VAL A 48 -39.85 4.63 24.23
N PHE A 49 -39.87 5.92 24.47
CA PHE A 49 -40.36 6.50 25.71
C PHE A 49 -41.85 6.92 25.58
N GLY A 50 -42.60 6.75 26.65
CA GLY A 50 -43.99 7.09 26.71
C GLY A 50 -44.27 8.53 27.14
N ASP A 51 -43.24 9.22 27.64
CA ASP A 51 -43.31 10.57 28.15
C ASP A 51 -42.21 11.47 27.55
N GLU A 52 -42.46 12.78 27.52
CA GLU A 52 -41.47 13.77 27.04
C GLU A 52 -40.24 13.90 27.92
N LYS A 53 -40.28 13.37 29.13
CA LYS A 53 -39.15 13.40 30.09
C LYS A 53 -38.25 12.21 29.99
N GLU A 54 -38.51 11.29 29.05
CA GLU A 54 -37.72 10.06 28.82
C GLU A 54 -37.55 9.21 30.10
N THR A 55 -38.59 9.18 30.95
CA THR A 55 -38.56 8.47 32.25
C THR A 55 -39.15 7.07 32.15
N GLU A 56 -40.14 6.86 31.28
CA GLU A 56 -40.82 5.58 31.11
C GLU A 56 -40.59 4.99 29.73
N ILE A 57 -39.91 3.83 29.68
CA ILE A 57 -39.72 3.09 28.44
C ILE A 57 -40.90 2.18 28.19
N ILE A 58 -41.71 2.50 27.18
CA ILE A 58 -42.93 1.74 26.79
C ILE A 58 -42.64 0.65 25.75
N GLY A 59 -41.44 0.68 25.11
CA GLY A 59 -41.07 -0.29 24.09
C GLY A 59 -39.76 0.02 23.44
N GLY A 60 -39.48 -0.57 22.27
CA GLY A 60 -38.30 -0.29 21.48
C GLY A 60 -38.51 -0.62 20.01
N LEU A 61 -37.75 0.04 19.18
CA LEU A 61 -37.68 -0.16 17.73
C LEU A 61 -36.38 -0.90 17.37
N LEU A 62 -36.50 -1.95 16.57
CA LEU A 62 -35.36 -2.64 15.96
C LEU A 62 -35.34 -2.32 14.48
N ARG A 63 -34.18 -1.81 14.01
CA ARG A 63 -33.87 -1.62 12.60
C ARG A 63 -32.77 -2.61 12.22
N PHE A 64 -33.03 -3.34 11.15
CA PHE A 64 -32.04 -4.24 10.52
C PHE A 64 -31.65 -3.63 9.18
N GLU A 65 -30.34 -3.46 8.99
CA GLU A 65 -29.77 -2.97 7.74
C GLU A 65 -28.77 -3.99 7.23
N ASN A 66 -28.93 -4.45 5.99
CA ASN A 66 -27.97 -5.32 5.36
C ASN A 66 -26.72 -4.50 4.98
N ILE A 67 -25.60 -4.79 5.62
CA ILE A 67 -24.33 -4.09 5.43
C ILE A 67 -23.26 -4.94 4.71
N THR A 68 -23.64 -6.09 4.16
CA THR A 68 -22.72 -7.04 3.52
C THR A 68 -21.92 -6.38 2.41
N GLU A 69 -22.59 -5.69 1.48
CA GLU A 69 -21.93 -5.00 0.38
C GLU A 69 -21.06 -3.85 0.87
N LYS A 70 -21.55 -3.08 1.84
CA LYS A 70 -20.78 -2.00 2.45
C LYS A 70 -19.49 -2.50 3.10
N LEU A 71 -19.54 -3.62 3.82
CA LEU A 71 -18.35 -4.22 4.42
C LEU A 71 -17.39 -4.77 3.38
N LYS A 72 -17.90 -5.40 2.31
CA LYS A 72 -17.07 -5.86 1.19
C LYS A 72 -16.36 -4.69 0.50
N MET A 73 -17.12 -3.63 0.19
CA MET A 73 -16.57 -2.44 -0.45
C MET A 73 -15.51 -1.76 0.41
N ASN A 74 -15.76 -1.61 1.72
CA ASN A 74 -14.80 -1.03 2.65
C ASN A 74 -13.51 -1.87 2.72
N ARG A 75 -13.62 -3.21 2.73
CA ARG A 75 -12.45 -4.09 2.70
C ARG A 75 -11.65 -3.92 1.41
N MET A 76 -12.32 -3.93 0.26
CA MET A 76 -11.65 -3.71 -1.03
C MET A 76 -10.96 -2.35 -1.10
N LEU A 77 -11.62 -1.31 -0.60
CA LEU A 77 -11.05 0.04 -0.54
C LEU A 77 -9.82 0.08 0.38
N GLN A 78 -9.88 -0.56 1.53
CA GLN A 78 -8.76 -0.64 2.45
C GLN A 78 -7.57 -1.38 1.83
N GLU A 79 -7.80 -2.54 1.20
CA GLU A 79 -6.76 -3.30 0.50
C GLU A 79 -6.14 -2.50 -0.66
N ALA A 80 -6.95 -1.79 -1.44
CA ALA A 80 -6.46 -0.93 -2.51
C ALA A 80 -5.63 0.25 -1.97
N LYS A 81 -6.07 0.85 -0.87
CA LYS A 81 -5.34 1.92 -0.19
C LYS A 81 -3.97 1.44 0.30
N GLU A 82 -3.92 0.30 1.00
CA GLU A 82 -2.67 -0.27 1.52
C GLU A 82 -1.68 -0.58 0.39
N LYS A 83 -2.15 -1.15 -0.73
CA LYS A 83 -1.31 -1.38 -1.90
C LYS A 83 -0.77 -0.08 -2.52
N ALA A 84 -1.61 0.96 -2.60
CA ALA A 84 -1.20 2.25 -3.13
C ALA A 84 -0.18 2.95 -2.21
N GLU A 85 -0.38 2.89 -0.90
CA GLU A 85 0.56 3.45 0.09
C GLU A 85 1.90 2.73 0.06
N GLU A 86 1.92 1.39 -0.03
CA GLU A 86 3.15 0.61 -0.16
C GLU A 86 3.88 0.92 -1.47
N SER A 87 3.17 1.01 -2.60
CA SER A 87 3.76 1.41 -3.88
C SER A 87 4.38 2.80 -3.81
N ASN A 88 3.71 3.77 -3.19
CA ASN A 88 4.24 5.11 -2.99
C ASN A 88 5.48 5.13 -2.08
N ARG A 89 5.48 4.33 -1.02
CA ARG A 89 6.62 4.19 -0.12
C ARG A 89 7.85 3.64 -0.83
N LEU A 90 7.67 2.58 -1.61
CA LEU A 90 8.74 1.98 -2.41
C LEU A 90 9.28 2.96 -3.44
N LYS A 91 8.40 3.68 -4.14
CA LYS A 91 8.80 4.70 -5.12
C LYS A 91 9.59 5.85 -4.48
N SER A 92 9.18 6.31 -3.30
CA SER A 92 9.89 7.37 -2.57
C SER A 92 11.26 6.91 -2.10
N ALA A 93 11.37 5.68 -1.57
CA ALA A 93 12.64 5.10 -1.16
C ALA A 93 13.59 4.91 -2.37
N PHE A 94 13.05 4.44 -3.50
CA PHE A 94 13.80 4.31 -4.75
C PHE A 94 14.39 5.66 -5.21
N LEU A 95 13.55 6.71 -5.28
CA LEU A 95 14.02 8.05 -5.68
C LEU A 95 15.07 8.62 -4.73
N ALA A 96 14.94 8.39 -3.42
CA ALA A 96 15.92 8.80 -2.43
C ALA A 96 17.26 8.09 -2.65
N ASN A 97 17.24 6.77 -2.84
CA ASN A 97 18.43 5.98 -3.12
C ASN A 97 19.10 6.40 -4.43
N MET A 98 18.32 6.57 -5.50
CA MET A 98 18.85 7.02 -6.81
C MET A 98 19.50 8.40 -6.71
N SER A 99 18.93 9.31 -5.90
CA SER A 99 19.54 10.62 -5.67
C SER A 99 20.91 10.52 -5.01
N HIS A 100 21.10 9.56 -4.11
CA HIS A 100 22.39 9.28 -3.49
C HIS A 100 23.39 8.63 -4.47
N GLU A 101 22.92 7.62 -5.21
CA GLU A 101 23.75 6.92 -6.21
C GLU A 101 24.23 7.84 -7.34
N ILE A 102 23.43 8.80 -7.75
CA ILE A 102 23.78 9.83 -8.74
C ILE A 102 24.75 10.86 -8.15
N ARG A 103 24.53 11.29 -6.90
CA ARG A 103 25.32 12.35 -6.27
C ARG A 103 26.78 11.96 -6.08
N THR A 104 27.06 10.72 -5.73
CA THR A 104 28.41 10.22 -5.45
C THR A 104 29.34 10.35 -6.67
N PRO A 105 29.04 9.75 -7.84
CA PRO A 105 29.89 9.91 -9.03
C PRO A 105 29.91 11.36 -9.53
N LEU A 106 28.81 12.08 -9.42
CA LEU A 106 28.77 13.50 -9.84
C LEU A 106 29.72 14.35 -9.01
N ASN A 107 29.75 14.19 -7.69
CA ASN A 107 30.68 14.90 -6.82
C ASN A 107 32.14 14.54 -7.13
N ALA A 108 32.42 13.26 -7.44
CA ALA A 108 33.75 12.85 -7.87
C ALA A 108 34.17 13.53 -9.20
N ILE A 109 33.26 13.56 -10.19
CA ILE A 109 33.52 14.24 -11.47
C ILE A 109 33.82 15.72 -11.24
N VAL A 110 32.99 16.42 -10.45
CA VAL A 110 33.20 17.85 -10.17
C VAL A 110 34.53 18.08 -9.44
N GLY A 111 34.78 17.35 -8.34
CA GLY A 111 35.98 17.54 -7.53
C GLY A 111 37.27 17.25 -8.30
N PHE A 112 37.30 16.14 -9.03
CA PHE A 112 38.52 15.82 -9.85
C PHE A 112 38.68 16.74 -11.05
N SER A 113 37.60 17.28 -11.62
CA SER A 113 37.68 18.29 -12.68
C SER A 113 38.31 19.59 -12.18
N GLU A 114 38.03 20.01 -10.95
CA GLU A 114 38.70 21.16 -10.32
C GLU A 114 40.20 20.87 -10.08
N MET A 115 40.51 19.65 -9.63
CA MET A 115 41.93 19.23 -9.41
C MET A 115 42.75 19.20 -10.71
N VAL A 116 42.17 18.72 -11.83
CA VAL A 116 42.80 18.76 -13.14
C VAL A 116 43.25 20.19 -13.53
N CYS A 117 42.43 21.19 -13.16
CA CYS A 117 42.73 22.60 -13.45
C CYS A 117 43.82 23.20 -12.55
N GLN A 118 44.07 22.60 -11.38
CA GLN A 118 44.98 23.15 -10.35
C GLN A 118 46.35 22.48 -10.35
N THR A 119 46.45 21.22 -10.83
CA THR A 119 47.73 20.50 -10.87
C THR A 119 48.51 20.86 -12.13
N GLU A 120 49.85 20.95 -12.01
CA GLU A 120 50.76 21.15 -13.13
C GLU A 120 51.37 19.81 -13.61
N GLU A 121 51.32 18.76 -12.79
CA GLU A 121 51.91 17.44 -13.11
C GLU A 121 51.03 16.65 -14.09
N GLU A 122 51.59 16.29 -15.22
CA GLU A 122 50.87 15.64 -16.32
C GLU A 122 50.43 14.21 -15.93
N GLU A 123 51.18 13.51 -15.10
CA GLU A 123 50.85 12.17 -14.61
C GLU A 123 49.61 12.21 -13.70
N GLU A 124 49.52 13.18 -12.78
CA GLU A 124 48.36 13.40 -11.92
C GLU A 124 47.13 13.80 -12.72
N LYS A 125 47.27 14.66 -13.73
CA LYS A 125 46.16 15.00 -14.62
C LYS A 125 45.56 13.79 -15.29
N GLN A 126 46.39 12.88 -15.80
CA GLN A 126 45.94 11.65 -16.44
C GLN A 126 45.22 10.71 -15.47
N GLU A 127 45.62 10.66 -14.21
CA GLU A 127 44.95 9.88 -13.18
C GLU A 127 43.57 10.48 -12.87
N PHE A 128 43.46 11.79 -12.66
CA PHE A 128 42.18 12.46 -12.42
C PHE A 128 41.23 12.30 -13.60
N VAL A 129 41.69 12.41 -14.83
CA VAL A 129 40.88 12.17 -16.04
C VAL A 129 40.36 10.73 -16.09
N LYS A 130 41.13 9.73 -15.69
CA LYS A 130 40.66 8.34 -15.61
C LYS A 130 39.54 8.19 -14.57
N ILE A 131 39.69 8.84 -13.42
CA ILE A 131 38.67 8.81 -12.37
C ILE A 131 37.38 9.48 -12.86
N ILE A 132 37.46 10.62 -13.53
CA ILE A 132 36.32 11.30 -14.14
C ILE A 132 35.65 10.39 -15.16
N SER A 133 36.41 9.79 -16.08
CA SER A 133 35.89 8.88 -17.10
C SER A 133 35.15 7.68 -16.50
N SER A 134 35.70 7.04 -15.49
CA SER A 134 35.08 5.89 -14.85
C SER A 134 33.79 6.26 -14.14
N ASN A 135 33.72 7.43 -13.47
CA ASN A 135 32.49 7.91 -12.83
C ASN A 135 31.44 8.34 -13.86
N ASN A 136 31.83 8.87 -15.03
CA ASN A 136 30.92 9.14 -16.13
C ASN A 136 30.24 7.86 -16.65
N ILE A 137 31.01 6.80 -16.86
CA ILE A 137 30.49 5.50 -17.30
C ILE A 137 29.49 4.96 -16.27
N LEU A 138 29.83 5.02 -14.99
CA LEU A 138 28.96 4.60 -13.90
C LEU A 138 27.64 5.41 -13.89
N LEU A 139 27.71 6.73 -14.08
CA LEU A 139 26.54 7.59 -14.11
C LEU A 139 25.62 7.28 -15.30
N LEU A 140 26.20 7.04 -16.49
CA LEU A 140 25.42 6.64 -17.66
C LEU A 140 24.71 5.30 -17.44
N GLN A 141 25.38 4.33 -16.85
CA GLN A 141 24.79 3.04 -16.53
C GLN A 141 23.62 3.18 -15.54
N LEU A 142 23.76 4.01 -14.49
CA LEU A 142 22.66 4.29 -13.56
C LEU A 142 21.45 4.94 -14.26
N ILE A 143 21.70 5.84 -15.22
CA ILE A 143 20.61 6.46 -16.00
C ILE A 143 19.89 5.42 -16.85
N ASP A 144 20.64 4.55 -17.53
CA ASP A 144 20.07 3.48 -18.34
C ASP A 144 19.24 2.51 -17.49
N ASP A 145 19.72 2.11 -16.31
CA ASP A 145 18.99 1.28 -15.36
C ASP A 145 17.66 1.93 -14.92
N ILE A 146 17.65 3.25 -14.65
CA ILE A 146 16.44 3.99 -14.29
C ILE A 146 15.45 4.04 -15.47
N LEU A 147 15.94 4.25 -16.69
CA LEU A 147 15.10 4.28 -17.89
C LEU A 147 14.50 2.92 -18.17
N ASP A 148 15.24 1.84 -18.00
CA ASP A 148 14.73 0.48 -18.20
C ASP A 148 13.70 0.11 -17.14
N LEU A 149 13.91 0.47 -15.86
CA LEU A 149 12.91 0.31 -14.83
C LEU A 149 11.62 1.10 -15.16
N SER A 150 11.76 2.33 -15.67
CA SER A 150 10.63 3.15 -16.08
C SER A 150 9.83 2.51 -17.24
N LYS A 151 10.50 1.87 -18.19
CA LYS A 151 9.86 1.12 -19.28
C LYS A 151 9.12 -0.12 -18.76
N ILE A 152 9.71 -0.83 -17.78
CA ILE A 152 9.07 -1.98 -17.13
C ILE A 152 7.80 -1.56 -16.40
N GLU A 153 7.86 -0.49 -15.59
CA GLU A 153 6.69 0.05 -14.88
C GLU A 153 5.58 0.51 -15.83
N ALA A 154 5.95 1.13 -16.95
CA ALA A 154 5.00 1.57 -17.98
C ALA A 154 4.46 0.42 -18.85
N GLY A 155 5.02 -0.80 -18.75
CA GLY A 155 4.66 -1.92 -19.61
C GLY A 155 5.07 -1.72 -21.08
N THR A 156 6.04 -0.83 -21.33
CA THR A 156 6.51 -0.46 -22.67
C THR A 156 7.86 -1.11 -23.02
N MET A 157 8.32 -2.06 -22.22
CA MET A 157 9.56 -2.77 -22.48
C MET A 157 9.41 -3.68 -23.71
N GLU A 158 10.19 -3.43 -24.75
CA GLU A 158 10.22 -4.25 -25.94
C GLU A 158 11.34 -5.32 -25.81
N PHE A 159 11.00 -6.57 -26.10
CA PHE A 159 11.96 -7.67 -26.10
C PHE A 159 12.30 -8.06 -27.52
N THR A 160 13.58 -8.03 -27.84
CA THR A 160 14.09 -8.52 -29.11
C THR A 160 14.71 -9.91 -28.91
N PHE A 161 14.13 -10.91 -29.56
CA PHE A 161 14.66 -12.27 -29.52
C PHE A 161 15.68 -12.46 -30.63
N ALA A 162 16.90 -12.86 -30.26
CA ALA A 162 17.97 -13.18 -31.20
C ALA A 162 18.58 -14.54 -30.86
N GLN A 163 19.08 -15.24 -31.88
CA GLN A 163 19.82 -16.47 -31.67
C GLN A 163 21.21 -16.11 -31.10
N THR A 164 21.50 -16.59 -29.91
CA THR A 164 22.74 -16.26 -29.19
C THR A 164 23.50 -17.54 -28.84
N ASP A 165 24.83 -17.56 -29.07
CA ASP A 165 25.67 -18.62 -28.59
C ASP A 165 25.96 -18.41 -27.09
N ILE A 166 25.50 -19.36 -26.29
CA ILE A 166 25.64 -19.30 -24.83
C ILE A 166 27.10 -19.42 -24.40
N ASN A 167 27.94 -20.17 -25.17
CA ASN A 167 29.36 -20.34 -24.84
C ASN A 167 30.12 -19.03 -25.04
N GLU A 168 29.84 -18.32 -26.14
CA GLU A 168 30.45 -17.02 -26.42
C GLU A 168 30.05 -15.98 -25.37
N LEU A 169 28.80 -16.00 -24.92
CA LEU A 169 28.27 -15.14 -23.85
C LEU A 169 29.00 -15.42 -22.52
N MET A 170 29.15 -16.70 -22.16
CA MET A 170 29.83 -17.14 -20.92
C MET A 170 31.32 -16.77 -20.93
N GLU A 171 31.98 -16.98 -22.06
CA GLU A 171 33.38 -16.55 -22.20
C GLU A 171 33.54 -15.03 -22.08
N GLY A 172 32.59 -14.26 -22.61
CA GLY A 172 32.58 -12.80 -22.47
C GLY A 172 32.48 -12.36 -21.01
N ILE A 173 31.62 -12.98 -20.22
CA ILE A 173 31.45 -12.70 -18.79
C ILE A 173 32.71 -13.07 -18.00
N CYS A 174 33.29 -14.23 -18.27
CA CYS A 174 34.51 -14.69 -17.58
C CYS A 174 35.72 -13.80 -17.85
N ARG A 175 35.77 -13.08 -18.97
CA ARG A 175 36.88 -12.15 -19.30
C ARG A 175 36.71 -10.79 -18.61
N GLN A 176 35.50 -10.45 -18.10
CA GLN A 176 35.22 -9.18 -17.41
C GLN A 176 35.38 -9.27 -15.89
N MET A 177 35.46 -10.48 -15.34
CA MET A 177 35.81 -10.74 -13.94
C MET A 177 37.31 -10.80 -13.72
#